data_9620ece2e238337a039649b796cf5a24
#
_entry.id   9620ece2e238337a039649b796cf5a24
#
_cell.length_a   1.000
_cell.length_b   1.000
_cell.length_c   1.000
_cell.angle_alpha   90.00
_cell.angle_beta   90.00
_cell.angle_gamma   90.00
#
_symmetry.space_group_name_H-M   'P 1'
#
loop_
_entity.id
_entity.type
_entity.pdbx_description
1 polymer ?
#
loop_
_entity_poly.entity_id
_entity_poly.type
_entity_poly.pdbx_seq_one_letter_code
_entity_poly.pdbx_strand_id
1 'polypeptide(L)'
;SSAVSVAAATRRTIVLRGINFDFDRATIKPEFEGVLDAGVEALKENADVRVQVAGYTDSVGTDAYNQGLSERRANAVLEYLSTHGIDGSRLSAVGFGETNPVADNATDDGRSQNRRVELNIQ
;
A
#
# COMPACT_ATOMS: atom_id res chain seq x y z
N SER A 1 19.09 -12.00 1.52
CA SER A 1 17.83 -11.54 1.98
C SER A 1 17.44 -10.28 1.23
N SER A 2 16.19 -10.07 1.09
CA SER A 2 15.72 -8.89 0.41
C SER A 2 16.02 -7.65 1.24
N ALA A 3 16.11 -6.50 0.57
CA ALA A 3 16.24 -5.22 1.24
C ALA A 3 15.10 -5.00 2.23
N VAL A 4 13.96 -5.61 1.96
CA VAL A 4 12.82 -5.57 2.86
C VAL A 4 12.89 -6.80 3.73
N SER A 5 13.43 -6.65 4.91
CA SER A 5 13.42 -7.76 5.85
C SER A 5 12.16 -7.67 6.68
N VAL A 6 11.15 -8.44 6.29
CA VAL A 6 9.87 -8.41 6.98
C VAL A 6 10.05 -8.81 8.45
N ALA A 7 10.88 -9.80 8.72
CA ALA A 7 11.10 -10.20 10.09
C ALA A 7 11.76 -9.11 10.91
N ALA A 8 12.77 -8.44 10.34
CA ALA A 8 13.43 -7.32 11.04
C ALA A 8 12.53 -6.11 11.14
N ALA A 9 11.54 -6.01 10.26
CA ALA A 9 10.62 -4.88 10.24
C ALA A 9 9.35 -5.13 11.07
N THR A 10 9.34 -6.17 11.89
CA THR A 10 8.20 -6.49 12.75
C THR A 10 7.74 -5.25 13.50
N ARG A 11 6.45 -4.96 13.45
CA ARG A 11 5.80 -3.80 14.05
C ARG A 11 6.14 -2.48 13.37
N ARG A 12 6.74 -2.53 12.21
CA ARG A 12 6.99 -1.32 11.43
C ARG A 12 6.07 -1.28 10.25
N THR A 13 5.91 -0.08 9.72
CA THR A 13 5.26 0.12 8.47
C THR A 13 6.29 -0.01 7.36
N ILE A 14 5.99 -0.82 6.37
CA ILE A 14 6.81 -0.92 5.17
C ILE A 14 6.10 -0.12 4.10
N VAL A 15 6.68 1.01 3.71
CA VAL A 15 6.13 1.80 2.62
C VAL A 15 6.57 1.17 1.31
N LEU A 16 5.61 0.85 0.45
CA LEU A 16 5.92 0.35 -0.88
C LEU A 16 6.27 1.54 -1.76
N ARG A 17 7.55 1.90 -1.76
CA ARG A 17 8.01 3.03 -2.54
C ARG A 17 7.79 2.76 -4.02
N GLY A 18 7.29 3.74 -4.71
CA GLY A 18 6.97 3.61 -6.12
C GLY A 18 5.60 3.01 -6.39
N ILE A 19 4.87 2.59 -5.36
CA ILE A 19 3.48 2.19 -5.55
C ILE A 19 2.63 3.43 -5.36
N ASN A 20 2.61 4.24 -6.38
CA ASN A 20 1.80 5.45 -6.40
C ASN A 20 0.62 5.25 -7.33
N PHE A 21 -0.42 6.02 -7.11
CA PHE A 21 -1.63 5.95 -7.92
C PHE A 21 -1.84 7.28 -8.62
N ASP A 22 -2.33 7.21 -9.83
CA ASP A 22 -2.75 8.41 -10.53
C ASP A 22 -3.91 9.05 -9.80
N PHE A 23 -4.10 10.35 -10.00
CA PHE A 23 -5.20 11.07 -9.41
C PHE A 23 -6.51 10.35 -9.73
N ASP A 24 -7.33 10.15 -8.70
CA ASP A 24 -8.67 9.55 -8.84
C ASP A 24 -8.65 8.10 -9.38
N ARG A 25 -7.54 7.38 -9.21
CA ARG A 25 -7.40 6.01 -9.71
C ARG A 25 -6.99 5.07 -8.59
N ALA A 26 -7.43 3.82 -8.73
CA ALA A 26 -7.02 2.73 -7.85
C ALA A 26 -6.41 1.58 -8.65
N THR A 27 -6.02 1.83 -9.89
CA THR A 27 -5.41 0.82 -10.75
C THR A 27 -3.90 0.79 -10.51
N ILE A 28 -3.37 -0.41 -10.28
CA ILE A 28 -1.93 -0.59 -10.13
C ILE A 28 -1.30 -0.46 -11.52
N LYS A 29 -0.34 0.46 -11.64
CA LYS A 29 0.34 0.67 -12.91
C LYS A 29 1.36 -0.44 -13.14
N PRO A 30 1.51 -0.95 -14.38
CA PRO A 30 2.44 -2.04 -14.67
C PRO A 30 3.87 -1.76 -14.24
N GLU A 31 4.28 -0.49 -14.26
CA GLU A 31 5.64 -0.11 -13.87
C GLU A 31 5.94 -0.41 -12.39
N PHE A 32 4.92 -0.61 -11.57
CA PHE A 32 5.11 -0.89 -10.14
C PHE A 32 5.03 -2.37 -9.79
N GLU A 33 4.79 -3.24 -10.78
CA GLU A 33 4.66 -4.67 -10.50
C GLU A 33 5.94 -5.26 -9.93
N GLY A 34 7.10 -4.77 -10.36
CA GLY A 34 8.36 -5.25 -9.81
C GLY A 34 8.50 -4.97 -8.32
N VAL A 35 8.04 -3.80 -7.87
CA VAL A 35 8.07 -3.46 -6.45
C VAL A 35 7.13 -4.38 -5.67
N LEU A 36 5.95 -4.63 -6.20
CA LEU A 36 4.99 -5.53 -5.57
C LEU A 36 5.51 -6.97 -5.52
N ASP A 37 6.17 -7.42 -6.59
CA ASP A 37 6.75 -8.76 -6.63
C ASP A 37 7.82 -8.93 -5.55
N ALA A 38 8.62 -7.91 -5.31
CA ALA A 38 9.60 -7.94 -4.22
C ALA A 38 8.90 -8.08 -2.87
N GLY A 39 7.78 -7.40 -2.68
CA GLY A 39 6.97 -7.55 -1.47
C GLY A 39 6.42 -8.96 -1.31
N VAL A 40 5.95 -9.55 -2.41
CA VAL A 40 5.46 -10.93 -2.41
C VAL A 40 6.56 -11.88 -1.94
N GLU A 41 7.77 -11.73 -2.49
CA GLU A 41 8.88 -12.61 -2.11
C GLU A 41 9.23 -12.46 -0.63
N ALA A 42 9.25 -11.24 -0.12
CA ALA A 42 9.54 -11.01 1.29
C ALA A 42 8.49 -11.68 2.19
N LEU A 43 7.22 -11.62 1.80
CA LEU A 43 6.15 -12.24 2.57
C LEU A 43 6.18 -13.76 2.49
N LYS A 44 6.61 -14.32 1.36
CA LYS A 44 6.78 -15.77 1.25
C LYS A 44 7.90 -16.27 2.13
N GLU A 45 8.97 -15.49 2.27
CA GLU A 45 10.11 -15.86 3.13
C GLU A 45 9.76 -15.79 4.61
N ASN A 46 8.65 -15.12 4.96
CA ASN A 46 8.25 -14.92 6.35
C ASN A 46 6.78 -15.32 6.51
N ALA A 47 6.53 -16.62 6.39
CA ALA A 47 5.19 -17.16 6.19
C ALA A 47 4.22 -16.92 7.36
N ASP A 48 4.72 -16.63 8.54
CA ASP A 48 3.89 -16.40 9.73
C ASP A 48 3.53 -14.93 9.96
N VAL A 49 4.04 -14.04 9.13
CA VAL A 49 3.77 -12.61 9.27
C VAL A 49 2.41 -12.27 8.68
N ARG A 50 1.63 -11.47 9.41
CA ARG A 50 0.37 -10.92 8.94
C ARG A 50 0.56 -9.46 8.58
N VAL A 51 -0.21 -9.00 7.59
CA VAL A 51 -0.03 -7.67 7.04
C VAL A 51 -1.37 -6.97 6.91
N GLN A 52 -1.41 -5.71 7.35
CA GLN A 52 -2.51 -4.81 7.05
C GLN A 52 -2.08 -3.95 5.85
N VAL A 53 -2.84 -4.03 4.78
CA VAL A 53 -2.60 -3.22 3.58
C VAL A 53 -3.38 -1.92 3.74
N ALA A 54 -2.67 -0.81 3.88
CA ALA A 54 -3.27 0.48 4.20
C ALA A 54 -3.20 1.42 2.99
N GLY A 55 -4.35 1.89 2.55
CA GLY A 55 -4.44 2.80 1.40
C GLY A 55 -4.63 4.24 1.84
N TYR A 56 -4.10 5.17 1.05
CA TYR A 56 -4.14 6.59 1.35
C TYR A 56 -4.42 7.39 0.08
N THR A 57 -4.90 8.62 0.29
CA THR A 57 -5.14 9.57 -0.80
C THR A 57 -4.45 10.90 -0.51
N ASP A 58 -4.42 11.77 -1.52
CA ASP A 58 -4.12 13.17 -1.28
C ASP A 58 -5.36 13.86 -0.69
N SER A 59 -5.29 15.18 -0.51
CA SER A 59 -6.37 15.92 0.14
C SER A 59 -7.42 16.48 -0.81
N VAL A 60 -7.36 16.14 -2.09
CA VAL A 60 -8.34 16.63 -3.07
C VAL A 60 -9.60 15.79 -2.98
N GLY A 61 -10.75 16.46 -2.85
CA GLY A 61 -12.04 15.79 -2.79
C GLY A 61 -12.61 15.73 -1.38
N THR A 62 -13.78 15.14 -1.24
CA THR A 62 -14.43 15.02 0.06
C THR A 62 -13.82 13.89 0.87
N ASP A 63 -13.99 13.96 2.19
CA ASP A 63 -13.51 12.90 3.07
C ASP A 63 -14.15 11.56 2.73
N ALA A 64 -15.45 11.55 2.48
CA ALA A 64 -16.15 10.31 2.17
C ALA A 64 -15.65 9.70 0.86
N TYR A 65 -15.42 10.52 -0.16
CA TYR A 65 -14.90 10.04 -1.44
C TYR A 65 -13.49 9.46 -1.26
N ASN A 66 -12.63 10.17 -0.54
CA ASN A 66 -11.26 9.75 -0.32
C ASN A 66 -11.20 8.48 0.53
N GLN A 67 -12.12 8.33 1.47
CA GLN A 67 -12.19 7.09 2.24
C GLN A 67 -12.45 5.90 1.31
N GLY A 68 -13.42 6.01 0.42
CA GLY A 68 -13.72 4.94 -0.54
C GLY A 68 -12.57 4.68 -1.50
N LEU A 69 -11.92 5.75 -1.99
CA LEU A 69 -10.79 5.61 -2.91
C LEU A 69 -9.62 4.91 -2.23
N SER A 70 -9.33 5.28 -0.98
CA SER A 70 -8.24 4.65 -0.23
C SER A 70 -8.50 3.16 0.01
N GLU A 71 -9.76 2.80 0.25
CA GLU A 71 -10.13 1.39 0.40
C GLU A 71 -9.92 0.64 -0.91
N ARG A 72 -10.29 1.23 -2.04
CA ARG A 72 -10.08 0.61 -3.34
C ARG A 72 -8.60 0.42 -3.65
N ARG A 73 -7.76 1.39 -3.27
CA ARG A 73 -6.31 1.27 -3.44
C ARG A 73 -5.73 0.14 -2.60
N ALA A 74 -6.15 0.07 -1.34
CA ALA A 74 -5.71 -1.02 -0.46
C ALA A 74 -6.15 -2.37 -1.01
N ASN A 75 -7.40 -2.48 -1.47
CA ASN A 75 -7.91 -3.74 -2.00
C ASN A 75 -7.21 -4.15 -3.28
N ALA A 76 -6.83 -3.20 -4.13
CA ALA A 76 -6.10 -3.51 -5.35
C ALA A 76 -4.74 -4.16 -5.03
N VAL A 77 -4.04 -3.65 -4.04
CA VAL A 77 -2.76 -4.23 -3.63
C VAL A 77 -2.96 -5.57 -2.93
N LEU A 78 -3.97 -5.66 -2.06
CA LEU A 78 -4.28 -6.94 -1.40
C LEU A 78 -4.56 -8.02 -2.44
N GLU A 79 -5.35 -7.71 -3.45
CA GLU A 79 -5.68 -8.66 -4.50
C GLU A 79 -4.43 -9.10 -5.27
N TYR A 80 -3.54 -8.15 -5.57
CA TYR A 80 -2.28 -8.48 -6.22
C TYR A 80 -1.48 -9.48 -5.38
N LEU A 81 -1.35 -9.21 -4.08
CA LEU A 81 -0.60 -10.10 -3.20
C LEU A 81 -1.23 -11.49 -3.14
N SER A 82 -2.55 -11.57 -3.02
CA SER A 82 -3.23 -12.85 -2.90
C SER A 82 -3.16 -13.67 -4.18
N THR A 83 -3.27 -13.03 -5.33
CA THR A 83 -3.18 -13.75 -6.62
C THR A 83 -1.76 -14.18 -6.93
N HIS A 84 -0.77 -13.62 -6.24
CA HIS A 84 0.63 -14.01 -6.42
C HIS A 84 1.13 -14.93 -5.31
N GLY A 85 0.21 -15.54 -4.56
CA GLY A 85 0.55 -16.63 -3.67
C GLY A 85 0.60 -16.33 -2.18
N ILE A 86 0.17 -15.14 -1.76
CA ILE A 86 0.09 -14.82 -0.34
C ILE A 86 -1.31 -15.19 0.15
N ASP A 87 -1.39 -16.07 1.14
CA ASP A 87 -2.67 -16.53 1.68
C ASP A 87 -3.48 -15.34 2.18
N GLY A 88 -4.73 -15.24 1.74
CA GLY A 88 -5.61 -14.15 2.13
C GLY A 88 -5.83 -14.03 3.62
N SER A 89 -5.70 -15.13 4.37
CA SER A 89 -5.84 -15.09 5.82
C SER A 89 -4.74 -14.28 6.51
N ARG A 90 -3.66 -13.98 5.81
CA ARG A 90 -2.55 -13.16 6.32
C ARG A 90 -2.73 -11.70 6.02
N LEU A 91 -3.74 -11.33 5.23
CA LEU A 91 -3.89 -10.00 4.67
C LEU A 91 -5.20 -9.37 5.12
N SER A 92 -5.16 -8.08 5.40
CA SER A 92 -6.36 -7.28 5.58
C SER A 92 -6.15 -5.95 4.86
N ALA A 93 -7.23 -5.34 4.41
CA ALA A 93 -7.16 -4.07 3.70
C ALA A 93 -7.95 -3.02 4.47
N VAL A 94 -7.39 -1.83 4.58
CA VAL A 94 -8.06 -0.71 5.23
C VAL A 94 -7.73 0.58 4.49
N GLY A 95 -8.72 1.46 4.39
CA GLY A 95 -8.52 2.79 3.82
C GLY A 95 -8.48 3.82 4.92
N PHE A 96 -7.50 4.70 4.85
CA PHE A 96 -7.34 5.80 5.80
C PHE A 96 -7.62 7.16 5.18
N GLY A 97 -8.08 7.18 3.92
CA GLY A 97 -8.40 8.45 3.26
C GLY A 97 -7.19 9.34 3.14
N GLU A 98 -7.40 10.63 3.41
CA GLU A 98 -6.32 11.61 3.32
C GLU A 98 -5.54 11.78 4.62
N THR A 99 -5.78 10.95 5.63
CA THR A 99 -5.08 11.07 6.90
C THR A 99 -3.61 10.72 6.77
N ASN A 100 -2.80 11.17 7.72
CA ASN A 100 -1.38 10.86 7.82
C ASN A 100 -0.60 11.15 6.52
N PRO A 101 -0.69 12.38 5.99
CA PRO A 101 0.07 12.71 4.79
C PRO A 101 1.57 12.59 5.07
N VAL A 102 2.31 12.10 4.06
CA VAL A 102 3.77 11.97 4.15
C VAL A 102 4.46 13.12 3.46
N ALA A 103 3.72 13.96 2.75
CA ALA A 103 4.26 15.09 2.01
C ALA A 103 3.24 16.21 1.95
N ASP A 104 3.67 17.36 1.42
CA ASP A 104 2.82 18.56 1.35
C ASP A 104 1.74 18.40 0.27
N ASN A 105 0.48 18.48 0.68
CA ASN A 105 -0.65 18.39 -0.25
C ASN A 105 -0.81 19.66 -1.10
N ALA A 106 -0.06 20.72 -0.80
CA ALA A 106 -0.13 21.95 -1.58
C ALA A 106 0.62 21.85 -2.90
N THR A 107 1.50 20.86 -3.07
CA THR A 107 2.26 20.66 -4.30
C THR A 107 1.84 19.40 -5.02
N ASP A 108 2.05 19.38 -6.35
CA ASP A 108 1.75 18.17 -7.13
C ASP A 108 2.60 17.00 -6.70
N ASP A 109 3.89 17.23 -6.45
CA ASP A 109 4.80 16.17 -5.99
C ASP A 109 4.36 15.62 -4.64
N GLY A 110 3.99 16.51 -3.72
CA GLY A 110 3.55 16.07 -2.40
C GLY A 110 2.26 15.26 -2.47
N ARG A 111 1.31 15.70 -3.27
CA ARG A 111 0.08 14.96 -3.46
C ARG A 111 0.35 13.57 -4.06
N SER A 112 1.26 13.50 -5.02
CA SER A 112 1.63 12.22 -5.62
C SER A 112 2.19 11.25 -4.57
N GLN A 113 3.00 11.75 -3.66
CA GLN A 113 3.56 10.92 -2.60
C GLN A 113 2.50 10.46 -1.61
N ASN A 114 1.46 11.26 -1.40
CA ASN A 114 0.37 10.90 -0.49
C ASN A 114 -0.55 9.84 -1.08
N ARG A 115 -0.62 9.70 -2.39
CA ARG A 115 -1.41 8.67 -3.07
C ARG A 115 -0.65 7.35 -3.06
N ARG A 116 -0.70 6.65 -1.93
CA ARG A 116 0.17 5.49 -1.70
C ARG A 116 -0.54 4.36 -0.99
N VAL A 117 0.15 3.23 -0.94
CA VAL A 117 -0.22 2.08 -0.10
C VAL A 117 0.96 1.74 0.80
N GLU A 118 0.67 1.42 2.03
CA GLU A 118 1.66 0.98 3.02
C GLU A 118 1.32 -0.42 3.50
N LEU A 119 2.34 -1.22 3.77
CA LEU A 119 2.16 -2.53 4.40
C LEU A 119 2.55 -2.42 5.87
N ASN A 120 1.58 -2.63 6.74
CA ASN A 120 1.79 -2.59 8.19
C ASN A 120 1.94 -4.01 8.70
N ILE A 121 3.08 -4.31 9.28
CA ILE A 121 3.35 -5.63 9.85
C ILE A 121 2.60 -5.76 11.17
N GLN A 122 1.82 -6.80 11.27
CA GLN A 122 1.00 -7.04 12.47
C GLN A 122 1.70 -7.97 13.45
#